data_5f350a76107f00e78a272d49f6f556ea
#
_entry.id   5f350a76107f00e78a272d49f6f556ea
#
_cell.length_a   1.000
_cell.length_b   1.000
_cell.length_c   1.000
_cell.angle_alpha   90.00
_cell.angle_beta   90.00
_cell.angle_gamma   90.00
#
_symmetry.space_group_name_H-M   'P 1'
#
loop_
_entity.id
_entity.type
_entity.pdbx_description
1 polymer ?
#
loop_
_entity_poly.entity_id
_entity_poly.type
_entity_poly.pdbx_seq_one_letter_code
_entity_poly.pdbx_strand_id
1 'polypeptide(L)'
;LKGLFSYPYGLIGFGICGAAIIIIVLVIMKMGSGERTDVDKERNFEYSNKGTYGTSGFMTEKEMHEIFDVDSVKNNTGILLGLYKNKPIFLPKESYMNKNIAVFGASGSMKSRAYVRNYIFQATRRGESLVITDPKSEMYEDMAVYLENQGYEVKVFNLVSPQNSDSWNCIADINGDDLMAQTFTDVVIKNTTVGMGDEFWDSASVNLLKALVLYVSVEFEGEDCNFGEAYKLISIRSAAELDALFSVLDYKHPAFAPYNIFKQASDNVRSGIIIGLGARLQVFQNEMIRNITKYNEINLVEAGKKKCAYFCITSDQDSTFDFLASLFFSFSFIRLVRFADNYGENGKLPVPVNFVLDEFPNIGAIPDFKKKISTTRSRAINISVI
;
A
#
# COMPACT_ATOMS: atom_id res chain seq x y z
N LEU A 1 -10.23 78.95 -29.64
CA LEU A 1 -9.51 77.79 -30.15
C LEU A 1 -8.05 78.08 -30.55
N LYS A 2 -7.71 79.28 -31.07
CA LYS A 2 -6.34 79.65 -31.43
C LYS A 2 -5.36 79.70 -30.23
N GLY A 3 -5.82 79.97 -29.03
CA GLY A 3 -4.99 80.03 -27.83
C GLY A 3 -4.59 78.64 -27.28
N LEU A 4 -5.36 77.57 -27.61
CA LEU A 4 -5.08 76.19 -27.15
C LEU A 4 -3.87 75.55 -27.85
N PHE A 5 -3.47 76.09 -28.99
CA PHE A 5 -2.34 75.57 -29.82
C PHE A 5 -1.11 76.54 -29.78
N SER A 6 -1.12 77.58 -28.94
CA SER A 6 0.03 78.48 -28.83
C SER A 6 0.96 78.03 -27.70
N TYR A 7 2.28 78.26 -27.92
CA TYR A 7 3.30 77.94 -26.91
C TYR A 7 3.15 78.91 -25.72
N PRO A 8 3.21 78.45 -24.42
CA PRO A 8 3.48 77.06 -23.98
C PRO A 8 2.21 76.22 -23.81
N TYR A 9 1.02 76.81 -23.87
CA TYR A 9 -0.25 76.09 -23.52
C TYR A 9 -0.62 74.97 -24.48
N GLY A 10 -0.23 75.09 -25.75
CA GLY A 10 -0.43 74.03 -26.71
C GLY A 10 0.33 72.73 -26.38
N LEU A 11 1.58 72.87 -25.94
CA LEU A 11 2.39 71.70 -25.52
C LEU A 11 1.81 71.02 -24.27
N ILE A 12 1.30 71.80 -23.31
CA ILE A 12 0.65 71.25 -22.11
C ILE A 12 -0.64 70.55 -22.48
N GLY A 13 -1.44 71.12 -23.39
CA GLY A 13 -2.66 70.48 -23.90
C GLY A 13 -2.41 69.18 -24.60
N PHE A 14 -1.40 69.11 -25.46
CA PHE A 14 -0.98 67.81 -26.11
C PHE A 14 -0.47 66.80 -25.12
N GLY A 15 0.28 67.23 -24.08
CA GLY A 15 0.74 66.35 -23.01
C GLY A 15 -0.40 65.73 -22.20
N ILE A 16 -1.42 66.57 -21.85
CA ILE A 16 -2.62 66.09 -21.14
C ILE A 16 -3.43 65.15 -22.00
N CYS A 17 -3.66 65.44 -23.27
CA CYS A 17 -4.37 64.56 -24.20
C CYS A 17 -3.61 63.20 -24.41
N GLY A 18 -2.28 63.28 -24.55
CA GLY A 18 -1.44 62.11 -24.67
C GLY A 18 -1.50 61.20 -23.44
N ALA A 19 -1.41 61.83 -22.23
CA ALA A 19 -1.55 61.11 -20.97
C ALA A 19 -2.93 60.48 -20.81
N ALA A 20 -4.00 61.18 -21.18
CA ALA A 20 -5.36 60.68 -21.14
C ALA A 20 -5.55 59.45 -22.10
N ILE A 21 -4.99 59.55 -23.30
CA ILE A 21 -5.04 58.45 -24.29
C ILE A 21 -4.26 57.24 -23.72
N ILE A 22 -3.09 57.44 -23.14
CA ILE A 22 -2.30 56.34 -22.53
C ILE A 22 -3.07 55.71 -21.39
N ILE A 23 -3.70 56.48 -20.53
CA ILE A 23 -4.53 55.99 -19.43
C ILE A 23 -5.72 55.17 -19.97
N ILE A 24 -6.40 55.68 -21.00
CA ILE A 24 -7.51 54.98 -21.64
C ILE A 24 -7.03 53.63 -22.24
N VAL A 25 -5.89 53.65 -22.92
CA VAL A 25 -5.31 52.39 -23.48
C VAL A 25 -4.94 51.40 -22.39
N LEU A 26 -4.33 51.86 -21.30
CA LEU A 26 -4.01 51.02 -20.16
C LEU A 26 -5.25 50.47 -19.45
N VAL A 27 -6.31 51.27 -19.33
CA VAL A 27 -7.61 50.84 -18.81
C VAL A 27 -8.25 49.79 -19.74
N ILE A 28 -8.25 50.04 -21.07
CA ILE A 28 -8.77 49.08 -22.06
C ILE A 28 -7.94 47.79 -22.06
N MET A 29 -6.62 47.88 -21.98
CA MET A 29 -5.76 46.68 -21.88
C MET A 29 -6.03 45.89 -20.58
N LYS A 30 -6.29 46.61 -19.46
CA LYS A 30 -6.64 46.01 -18.18
C LYS A 30 -8.08 45.43 -18.18
N MET A 31 -9.01 46.06 -18.89
CA MET A 31 -10.37 45.56 -19.10
C MET A 31 -10.41 44.43 -20.18
N GLY A 32 -9.50 44.44 -21.13
CA GLY A 32 -9.39 43.41 -22.17
C GLY A 32 -8.69 42.13 -21.73
N SER A 33 -8.13 42.12 -20.51
CA SER A 33 -7.79 40.86 -19.82
C SER A 33 -9.05 40.19 -19.25
N GLY A 34 -10.18 40.33 -19.93
CA GLY A 34 -11.47 39.76 -19.59
C GLY A 34 -11.44 38.23 -19.68
N GLU A 35 -12.13 37.69 -18.77
CA GLU A 35 -12.46 36.30 -18.56
C GLU A 35 -12.55 35.52 -19.88
N ARG A 36 -11.57 34.65 -20.15
CA ARG A 36 -11.77 33.57 -21.11
C ARG A 36 -12.65 32.53 -20.43
N THR A 37 -13.94 32.66 -20.61
CA THR A 37 -14.86 31.54 -20.47
C THR A 37 -14.83 30.78 -21.81
N ASP A 38 -14.00 29.75 -21.85
CA ASP A 38 -14.04 28.81 -22.97
C ASP A 38 -15.04 27.72 -22.61
N VAL A 39 -16.02 27.47 -23.48
CA VAL A 39 -17.03 26.43 -23.27
C VAL A 39 -16.72 25.29 -24.24
N ASP A 40 -16.28 24.18 -23.70
CA ASP A 40 -16.20 22.92 -24.44
C ASP A 40 -17.60 22.32 -24.55
N LYS A 41 -18.25 22.55 -25.70
CA LYS A 41 -19.61 22.11 -25.95
C LYS A 41 -19.75 20.60 -26.11
N GLU A 42 -18.67 19.87 -26.45
CA GLU A 42 -18.70 18.42 -26.62
C GLU A 42 -18.70 17.70 -25.27
N ARG A 43 -17.97 18.27 -24.28
CA ARG A 43 -17.84 17.70 -22.94
C ARG A 43 -18.67 18.40 -21.87
N ASN A 44 -19.41 19.47 -22.24
CA ASN A 44 -20.19 20.31 -21.34
C ASN A 44 -19.38 20.89 -20.16
N PHE A 45 -18.14 21.34 -20.44
CA PHE A 45 -17.29 22.02 -19.47
C PHE A 45 -17.22 23.53 -19.74
N GLU A 46 -17.36 24.31 -18.68
CA GLU A 46 -17.04 25.74 -18.67
C GLU A 46 -15.68 25.94 -17.99
N TYR A 47 -14.74 26.53 -18.73
CA TYR A 47 -13.46 26.95 -18.18
C TYR A 47 -13.59 28.35 -17.59
N SER A 48 -13.32 28.54 -16.32
CA SER A 48 -13.31 29.84 -15.66
C SER A 48 -11.95 30.16 -15.06
N ASN A 49 -11.41 31.32 -15.39
CA ASN A 49 -10.18 31.83 -14.77
C ASN A 49 -10.42 32.47 -13.40
N LYS A 50 -11.66 32.50 -12.89
CA LYS A 50 -12.02 33.07 -11.59
C LYS A 50 -11.56 32.27 -10.37
N GLY A 51 -11.04 31.09 -10.56
CA GLY A 51 -10.67 30.21 -9.45
C GLY A 51 -11.86 29.78 -8.58
N THR A 52 -13.06 29.71 -9.16
CA THR A 52 -14.32 29.36 -8.45
C THR A 52 -14.22 28.01 -7.72
N TYR A 53 -13.43 27.09 -8.23
CA TYR A 53 -13.16 25.77 -7.64
C TYR A 53 -11.71 25.66 -7.11
N GLY A 54 -11.02 26.76 -6.92
CA GLY A 54 -9.62 26.85 -6.57
C GLY A 54 -8.71 27.13 -7.78
N THR A 55 -7.51 27.58 -7.51
CA THR A 55 -6.46 27.79 -8.50
C THR A 55 -5.33 26.82 -8.22
N SER A 56 -4.77 26.18 -9.27
CA SER A 56 -3.56 25.38 -9.17
C SER A 56 -2.51 25.90 -10.14
N GLY A 57 -1.26 25.83 -9.73
CA GLY A 57 -0.12 26.21 -10.55
C GLY A 57 1.10 25.41 -10.13
N PHE A 58 2.12 25.42 -10.97
CA PHE A 58 3.40 24.86 -10.57
C PHE A 58 4.04 25.73 -9.48
N MET A 59 4.68 25.06 -8.52
CA MET A 59 5.44 25.69 -7.45
C MET A 59 6.54 26.59 -8.03
N THR A 60 6.69 27.77 -7.44
CA THR A 60 7.81 28.65 -7.76
C THR A 60 9.12 28.10 -7.21
N GLU A 61 10.26 28.51 -7.77
CA GLU A 61 11.58 28.06 -7.29
C GLU A 61 11.82 28.44 -5.82
N LYS A 62 11.29 29.56 -5.38
CA LYS A 62 11.36 30.00 -3.98
C LYS A 62 10.58 29.06 -3.05
N GLU A 63 9.34 28.77 -3.38
CA GLU A 63 8.49 27.83 -2.62
C GLU A 63 9.11 26.41 -2.61
N MET A 64 9.73 25.98 -3.72
CA MET A 64 10.40 24.71 -3.81
C MET A 64 11.56 24.61 -2.80
N HIS A 65 12.38 25.65 -2.68
CA HIS A 65 13.50 25.67 -1.71
C HIS A 65 13.06 25.79 -0.25
N GLU A 66 11.82 26.21 0.02
CA GLU A 66 11.25 26.22 1.38
C GLU A 66 10.81 24.81 1.84
N ILE A 67 10.50 23.92 0.88
CA ILE A 67 9.91 22.60 1.16
C ILE A 67 10.90 21.46 0.89
N PHE A 68 11.72 21.59 -0.16
CA PHE A 68 12.61 20.54 -0.64
C PHE A 68 14.08 20.96 -0.56
N ASP A 69 14.94 20.01 -0.26
CA ASP A 69 16.38 20.20 -0.37
C ASP A 69 16.83 20.00 -1.83
N VAL A 70 17.71 20.87 -2.29
CA VAL A 70 18.39 20.75 -3.58
C VAL A 70 19.88 20.61 -3.31
N ASP A 71 20.37 19.38 -3.32
CA ASP A 71 21.76 19.07 -2.95
C ASP A 71 22.28 17.85 -3.73
N SER A 72 23.55 17.52 -3.54
CA SER A 72 24.16 16.32 -4.10
C SER A 72 23.62 15.05 -3.42
N VAL A 73 23.50 13.96 -4.18
CA VAL A 73 23.08 12.64 -3.64
C VAL A 73 24.02 12.15 -2.52
N LYS A 74 25.29 12.56 -2.53
CA LYS A 74 26.27 12.16 -1.51
C LYS A 74 26.01 12.76 -0.14
N ASN A 75 25.49 13.98 -0.09
CA ASN A 75 25.34 14.75 1.15
C ASN A 75 23.96 14.61 1.77
N ASN A 76 22.94 14.41 0.95
CA ASN A 76 21.55 14.39 1.40
C ASN A 76 21.05 12.96 1.66
N THR A 77 20.39 12.75 2.80
CA THR A 77 19.76 11.48 3.18
C THR A 77 18.23 11.51 3.06
N GLY A 78 17.66 12.58 2.53
CA GLY A 78 16.22 12.68 2.23
C GLY A 78 15.75 11.67 1.17
N ILE A 79 14.48 11.71 0.83
CA ILE A 79 13.93 10.89 -0.24
C ILE A 79 14.16 11.58 -1.58
N LEU A 80 14.91 10.97 -2.48
CA LEU A 80 15.17 11.50 -3.81
C LEU A 80 13.88 11.45 -4.64
N LEU A 81 13.41 12.63 -5.06
CA LEU A 81 12.19 12.77 -5.87
C LEU A 81 12.47 12.89 -7.36
N GLY A 82 13.63 13.39 -7.74
CA GLY A 82 14.00 13.59 -9.14
C GLY A 82 15.07 14.67 -9.32
N LEU A 83 15.10 15.26 -10.52
CA LEU A 83 16.04 16.33 -10.88
C LEU A 83 15.29 17.60 -11.24
N TYR A 84 15.76 18.74 -10.73
CA TYR A 84 15.36 20.07 -11.18
C TYR A 84 16.58 20.83 -11.68
N LYS A 85 16.56 21.28 -12.94
CA LYS A 85 17.71 21.94 -13.58
C LYS A 85 19.02 21.13 -13.40
N ASN A 86 18.95 19.81 -13.59
CA ASN A 86 20.03 18.83 -13.39
C ASN A 86 20.58 18.71 -11.96
N LYS A 87 19.89 19.25 -10.95
CA LYS A 87 20.23 19.06 -9.54
C LYS A 87 19.23 18.13 -8.87
N PRO A 88 19.66 17.18 -8.04
CA PRO A 88 18.76 16.30 -7.28
C PRO A 88 17.90 17.10 -6.30
N ILE A 89 16.62 16.72 -6.23
CA ILE A 89 15.65 17.27 -5.29
C ILE A 89 15.27 16.17 -4.31
N PHE A 90 15.28 16.50 -3.03
CA PHE A 90 14.96 15.59 -1.95
C PHE A 90 13.80 16.11 -1.10
N LEU A 91 12.90 15.22 -0.71
CA LEU A 91 12.05 15.45 0.44
C LEU A 91 12.90 15.27 1.70
N PRO A 92 13.07 16.31 2.53
CA PRO A 92 13.94 16.27 3.70
C PRO A 92 13.55 15.15 4.66
N LYS A 93 14.56 14.53 5.32
CA LYS A 93 14.32 13.48 6.34
C LYS A 93 13.37 13.96 7.44
N GLU A 94 13.55 15.20 7.91
CA GLU A 94 12.75 15.81 8.98
C GLU A 94 11.54 16.61 8.45
N SER A 95 11.10 16.31 7.23
CA SER A 95 9.93 16.98 6.65
C SER A 95 8.66 16.67 7.44
N TYR A 96 7.83 17.72 7.62
CA TYR A 96 6.47 17.57 8.14
C TYR A 96 5.49 16.98 7.10
N MET A 97 5.90 16.88 5.85
CA MET A 97 5.08 16.33 4.78
C MET A 97 4.90 14.81 4.92
N ASN A 98 3.87 14.29 4.31
CA ASN A 98 3.66 12.86 4.20
C ASN A 98 4.75 12.25 3.32
N LYS A 99 5.34 11.15 3.79
CA LYS A 99 6.38 10.39 3.06
C LYS A 99 5.80 9.25 2.21
N ASN A 100 4.46 9.12 2.16
CA ASN A 100 3.84 8.20 1.21
C ASN A 100 3.95 8.77 -0.20
N ILE A 101 4.35 7.93 -1.15
CA ILE A 101 4.65 8.33 -2.52
C ILE A 101 3.87 7.45 -3.49
N ALA A 102 3.30 8.07 -4.51
CA ALA A 102 2.72 7.36 -5.64
C ALA A 102 3.54 7.67 -6.90
N VAL A 103 4.01 6.63 -7.58
CA VAL A 103 4.81 6.74 -8.80
C VAL A 103 4.00 6.23 -9.99
N PHE A 104 3.72 7.12 -10.92
CA PHE A 104 2.98 6.80 -12.13
C PHE A 104 3.90 6.80 -13.34
N GLY A 105 3.80 5.78 -14.16
CA GLY A 105 4.57 5.68 -15.41
C GLY A 105 4.12 4.49 -16.24
N ALA A 106 4.19 4.62 -17.55
CA ALA A 106 3.89 3.54 -18.48
C ALA A 106 4.84 2.35 -18.29
N SER A 107 4.48 1.18 -18.79
CA SER A 107 5.40 0.04 -18.86
C SER A 107 6.67 0.43 -19.63
N GLY A 108 7.84 0.01 -19.14
CA GLY A 108 9.13 0.38 -19.75
C GLY A 108 9.63 1.80 -19.42
N SER A 109 8.92 2.60 -18.61
CA SER A 109 9.36 3.95 -18.19
C SER A 109 10.48 3.96 -17.15
N MET A 110 11.10 2.82 -16.88
CA MET A 110 12.20 2.63 -15.92
C MET A 110 11.84 2.94 -14.46
N LYS A 111 10.59 2.81 -14.03
CA LYS A 111 10.16 3.09 -12.65
C LYS A 111 11.03 2.38 -11.61
N SER A 112 11.19 1.06 -11.75
CA SER A 112 11.98 0.25 -10.81
C SER A 112 13.45 0.69 -10.79
N ARG A 113 14.05 1.02 -11.95
CA ARG A 113 15.43 1.45 -12.05
C ARG A 113 15.64 2.90 -11.58
N ALA A 114 14.76 3.81 -11.97
CA ALA A 114 14.92 5.23 -11.68
C ALA A 114 14.45 5.61 -10.26
N TYR A 115 13.44 4.92 -9.74
CA TYR A 115 12.87 5.23 -8.41
C TYR A 115 13.16 4.13 -7.38
N VAL A 116 12.72 2.88 -7.59
CA VAL A 116 12.77 1.82 -6.55
C VAL A 116 14.18 1.59 -6.04
N ARG A 117 15.15 1.36 -6.94
CA ARG A 117 16.56 1.12 -6.54
C ARG A 117 17.14 2.32 -5.78
N ASN A 118 16.91 3.53 -6.28
CA ASN A 118 17.37 4.75 -5.60
C ASN A 118 16.71 4.92 -4.23
N TYR A 119 15.42 4.59 -4.11
CA TYR A 119 14.71 4.65 -2.84
C TYR A 119 15.29 3.65 -1.82
N ILE A 120 15.58 2.41 -2.24
CA ILE A 120 16.25 1.39 -1.40
C ILE A 120 17.61 1.90 -0.91
N PHE A 121 18.46 2.45 -1.79
CA PHE A 121 19.75 3.04 -1.39
C PHE A 121 19.56 4.18 -0.38
N GLN A 122 18.58 5.05 -0.57
CA GLN A 122 18.33 6.15 0.36
C GLN A 122 17.79 5.66 1.70
N ALA A 123 16.86 4.70 1.72
CA ALA A 123 16.36 4.09 2.94
C ALA A 123 17.47 3.39 3.72
N THR A 124 18.38 2.67 3.03
CA THR A 124 19.55 2.04 3.62
C THR A 124 20.46 3.04 4.31
N ARG A 125 20.72 4.20 3.68
CA ARG A 125 21.53 5.27 4.26
C ARG A 125 20.88 5.90 5.50
N ARG A 126 19.54 5.87 5.59
CA ARG A 126 18.80 6.31 6.79
C ARG A 126 18.71 5.24 7.87
N GLY A 127 19.12 4.00 7.58
CA GLY A 127 18.98 2.86 8.48
C GLY A 127 17.53 2.39 8.67
N GLU A 128 16.68 2.61 7.69
CA GLU A 128 15.26 2.27 7.70
C GLU A 128 15.02 0.88 7.11
N SER A 129 14.08 0.11 7.65
CA SER A 129 13.69 -1.20 7.13
C SER A 129 12.86 -1.10 5.85
N LEU A 130 12.84 -2.19 5.10
CA LEU A 130 12.23 -2.31 3.79
C LEU A 130 11.32 -3.54 3.73
N VAL A 131 10.12 -3.39 3.18
CA VAL A 131 9.21 -4.49 2.81
C VAL A 131 8.80 -4.26 1.37
N ILE A 132 9.26 -5.12 0.47
CA ILE A 132 9.29 -4.86 -0.97
C ILE A 132 8.47 -5.92 -1.71
N THR A 133 7.62 -5.51 -2.67
CA THR A 133 7.15 -6.43 -3.71
C THR A 133 8.15 -6.48 -4.86
N ASP A 134 8.44 -7.67 -5.33
CA ASP A 134 9.42 -7.89 -6.41
C ASP A 134 8.90 -8.93 -7.42
N PRO A 135 8.06 -8.53 -8.39
CA PRO A 135 7.41 -9.47 -9.31
C PRO A 135 8.36 -10.26 -10.19
N LYS A 136 9.61 -9.82 -10.33
CA LYS A 136 10.61 -10.41 -11.25
C LYS A 136 11.87 -10.90 -10.56
N SER A 137 11.92 -10.87 -9.23
CA SER A 137 13.13 -11.14 -8.42
C SER A 137 14.33 -10.20 -8.68
N GLU A 138 14.16 -9.18 -9.55
CA GLU A 138 15.24 -8.28 -9.96
C GLU A 138 15.77 -7.45 -8.79
N MET A 139 14.89 -7.02 -7.88
CA MET A 139 15.30 -6.22 -6.73
C MET A 139 16.04 -7.07 -5.70
N TYR A 140 15.57 -8.29 -5.46
CA TYR A 140 16.23 -9.24 -4.57
C TYR A 140 17.62 -9.60 -5.10
N GLU A 141 17.73 -10.01 -6.37
CA GLU A 141 18.98 -10.40 -7.00
C GLU A 141 20.01 -9.26 -7.00
N ASP A 142 19.58 -8.03 -7.28
CA ASP A 142 20.48 -6.88 -7.35
C ASP A 142 20.88 -6.31 -5.98
N MET A 143 20.02 -6.43 -4.96
CA MET A 143 20.14 -5.66 -3.73
C MET A 143 20.41 -6.48 -2.47
N ALA A 144 20.10 -7.79 -2.46
CA ALA A 144 20.20 -8.63 -1.27
C ALA A 144 21.60 -8.59 -0.64
N VAL A 145 22.63 -8.90 -1.42
CA VAL A 145 24.03 -8.91 -0.95
C VAL A 145 24.48 -7.51 -0.48
N TYR A 146 24.04 -6.46 -1.18
CA TYR A 146 24.33 -5.08 -0.74
C TYR A 146 23.71 -4.81 0.63
N LEU A 147 22.43 -5.17 0.83
CA LEU A 147 21.70 -4.96 2.08
C LEU A 147 22.33 -5.76 3.24
N GLU A 148 22.69 -7.02 3.01
CA GLU A 148 23.41 -7.85 4.00
C GLU A 148 24.73 -7.18 4.43
N ASN A 149 25.52 -6.66 3.47
CA ASN A 149 26.75 -5.94 3.73
C ASN A 149 26.53 -4.61 4.51
N GLN A 150 25.32 -4.04 4.46
CA GLN A 150 24.92 -2.89 5.27
C GLN A 150 24.33 -3.29 6.64
N GLY A 151 24.35 -4.59 6.99
CA GLY A 151 23.91 -5.14 8.25
C GLY A 151 22.38 -5.28 8.35
N TYR A 152 21.71 -5.53 7.23
CA TYR A 152 20.30 -5.88 7.20
C TYR A 152 20.11 -7.38 7.37
N GLU A 153 19.07 -7.77 8.08
CA GLU A 153 18.51 -9.11 7.98
C GLU A 153 17.66 -9.16 6.72
N VAL A 154 18.15 -9.90 5.72
CA VAL A 154 17.45 -10.07 4.44
C VAL A 154 16.65 -11.36 4.50
N LYS A 155 15.36 -11.27 4.14
CA LYS A 155 14.43 -12.40 4.05
C LYS A 155 13.66 -12.35 2.75
N VAL A 156 13.34 -13.52 2.19
CA VAL A 156 12.60 -13.62 0.94
C VAL A 156 11.39 -14.54 1.09
N PHE A 157 10.20 -14.02 0.84
CA PHE A 157 8.97 -14.78 0.71
C PHE A 157 8.69 -14.98 -0.77
N ASN A 158 9.14 -16.12 -1.32
CA ASN A 158 9.14 -16.37 -2.76
C ASN A 158 7.97 -17.28 -3.17
N LEU A 159 6.95 -16.68 -3.75
CA LEU A 159 5.76 -17.41 -4.22
C LEU A 159 5.90 -17.96 -5.64
N VAL A 160 6.95 -17.57 -6.37
CA VAL A 160 7.26 -18.06 -7.72
C VAL A 160 8.12 -19.33 -7.64
N SER A 161 9.11 -19.33 -6.77
CA SER A 161 10.02 -20.47 -6.53
C SER A 161 10.04 -20.82 -5.04
N PRO A 162 9.01 -21.47 -4.50
CA PRO A 162 8.87 -21.73 -3.07
C PRO A 162 10.03 -22.50 -2.43
N GLN A 163 10.77 -23.30 -3.23
CA GLN A 163 11.97 -24.00 -2.77
C GLN A 163 13.11 -23.04 -2.37
N ASN A 164 13.07 -21.78 -2.82
CA ASN A 164 14.03 -20.73 -2.52
C ASN A 164 13.40 -19.65 -1.65
N SER A 165 12.50 -20.00 -0.76
CA SER A 165 11.75 -19.09 0.09
C SER A 165 12.08 -19.30 1.56
N ASP A 166 12.21 -18.21 2.32
CA ASP A 166 12.01 -18.27 3.76
C ASP A 166 10.52 -18.50 4.06
N SER A 167 10.22 -19.11 5.20
CA SER A 167 8.87 -19.47 5.61
C SER A 167 8.22 -18.37 6.43
N TRP A 168 6.91 -18.17 6.22
CA TRP A 168 6.08 -17.33 7.04
C TRP A 168 4.75 -18.01 7.36
N ASN A 169 4.49 -18.24 8.65
CA ASN A 169 3.30 -18.91 9.14
C ASN A 169 2.25 -17.88 9.61
N CYS A 170 1.28 -17.62 8.75
CA CYS A 170 0.19 -16.68 9.05
C CYS A 170 -0.73 -17.17 10.19
N ILE A 171 -0.87 -18.49 10.41
CA ILE A 171 -1.71 -19.04 11.48
C ILE A 171 -1.07 -18.82 12.86
N ALA A 172 0.24 -19.00 12.96
CA ALA A 172 0.97 -18.66 14.19
C ALA A 172 0.85 -17.17 14.55
N ASP A 173 0.78 -16.29 13.54
CA ASP A 173 0.55 -14.87 13.75
C ASP A 173 -0.88 -14.52 14.20
N ILE A 174 -1.88 -15.37 13.90
CA ILE A 174 -3.27 -15.23 14.39
C ILE A 174 -3.31 -15.48 15.89
N ASN A 175 -2.77 -16.60 16.36
CA ASN A 175 -2.67 -16.94 17.79
C ASN A 175 -3.95 -16.64 18.59
N GLY A 176 -5.11 -17.10 18.12
CA GLY A 176 -6.41 -16.88 18.75
C GLY A 176 -6.99 -15.46 18.64
N ASP A 177 -6.30 -14.53 18.00
CA ASP A 177 -6.78 -13.15 17.81
C ASP A 177 -7.90 -13.09 16.77
N ASP A 178 -9.10 -12.74 17.22
CA ASP A 178 -10.31 -12.66 16.40
C ASP A 178 -10.17 -11.65 15.23
N LEU A 179 -9.51 -10.51 15.44
CA LEU A 179 -9.30 -9.51 14.40
C LEU A 179 -8.30 -9.99 13.34
N MET A 180 -7.24 -10.68 13.75
CA MET A 180 -6.29 -11.28 12.81
C MET A 180 -6.96 -12.39 11.99
N ALA A 181 -7.77 -13.25 12.64
CA ALA A 181 -8.55 -14.27 11.95
C ALA A 181 -9.57 -13.67 10.98
N GLN A 182 -10.24 -12.58 11.35
CA GLN A 182 -11.14 -11.85 10.45
C GLN A 182 -10.39 -11.30 9.24
N THR A 183 -9.24 -10.64 9.47
CA THR A 183 -8.41 -10.13 8.37
C THR A 183 -7.95 -11.24 7.45
N PHE A 184 -7.55 -12.39 8.01
CA PHE A 184 -7.18 -13.57 7.24
C PHE A 184 -8.32 -14.00 6.31
N THR A 185 -9.51 -14.20 6.88
CA THR A 185 -10.67 -14.67 6.11
C THR A 185 -11.09 -13.68 5.04
N ASP A 186 -11.10 -12.38 5.36
CA ASP A 186 -11.46 -11.32 4.40
C ASP A 186 -10.48 -11.29 3.21
N VAL A 187 -9.17 -11.42 3.48
CA VAL A 187 -8.15 -11.47 2.42
C VAL A 187 -8.33 -12.70 1.55
N VAL A 188 -8.45 -13.89 2.16
CA VAL A 188 -8.57 -15.15 1.43
C VAL A 188 -9.84 -15.15 0.56
N ILE A 189 -10.99 -14.86 1.12
CA ILE A 189 -12.25 -14.86 0.38
C ILE A 189 -12.22 -13.82 -0.74
N LYS A 190 -11.79 -12.60 -0.46
CA LYS A 190 -11.76 -11.51 -1.45
C LYS A 190 -10.83 -11.78 -2.63
N ASN A 191 -9.71 -12.45 -2.40
CA ASN A 191 -8.74 -12.74 -3.46
C ASN A 191 -8.96 -14.10 -4.15
N THR A 192 -9.88 -14.93 -3.65
CA THR A 192 -10.19 -16.25 -4.25
C THR A 192 -11.60 -16.32 -4.84
N THR A 193 -12.41 -15.27 -4.72
CA THR A 193 -13.73 -15.19 -5.34
C THR A 193 -13.58 -14.91 -6.84
N VAL A 194 -14.16 -15.76 -7.68
CA VAL A 194 -14.16 -15.64 -9.14
C VAL A 194 -15.48 -15.01 -9.59
N GLY A 195 -15.41 -13.93 -10.36
CA GLY A 195 -16.59 -13.21 -10.90
C GLY A 195 -17.30 -12.34 -9.87
N MET A 196 -18.58 -12.06 -10.10
CA MET A 196 -19.45 -11.43 -9.08
C MET A 196 -19.83 -12.53 -8.07
N GLY A 197 -19.12 -12.58 -6.94
CA GLY A 197 -19.40 -13.52 -5.86
C GLY A 197 -20.83 -13.37 -5.35
N ASP A 198 -21.42 -14.48 -4.90
CA ASP A 198 -22.68 -14.45 -4.17
C ASP A 198 -22.38 -14.13 -2.71
N GLU A 199 -22.82 -12.96 -2.23
CA GLU A 199 -22.58 -12.48 -0.87
C GLU A 199 -22.96 -13.50 0.21
N PHE A 200 -24.00 -14.31 -0.04
CA PHE A 200 -24.43 -15.34 0.89
C PHE A 200 -23.37 -16.42 1.05
N TRP A 201 -22.86 -16.98 -0.06
CA TRP A 201 -21.84 -18.04 -0.04
C TRP A 201 -20.50 -17.54 0.49
N ASP A 202 -20.14 -16.31 0.15
CA ASP A 202 -18.91 -15.69 0.65
C ASP A 202 -18.98 -15.47 2.16
N SER A 203 -20.10 -14.91 2.68
CA SER A 203 -20.30 -14.70 4.11
C SER A 203 -20.33 -16.01 4.92
N ALA A 204 -20.96 -17.05 4.37
CA ALA A 204 -21.00 -18.35 5.00
C ALA A 204 -19.60 -19.02 5.02
N SER A 205 -18.82 -18.88 3.94
CA SER A 205 -17.44 -19.36 3.85
C SER A 205 -16.51 -18.67 4.83
N VAL A 206 -16.70 -17.34 5.07
CA VAL A 206 -15.97 -16.57 6.07
C VAL A 206 -16.10 -17.20 7.46
N ASN A 207 -17.33 -17.54 7.89
CA ASN A 207 -17.55 -18.09 9.22
C ASN A 207 -16.89 -19.46 9.41
N LEU A 208 -16.98 -20.36 8.42
CA LEU A 208 -16.28 -21.65 8.49
C LEU A 208 -14.79 -21.47 8.49
N LEU A 209 -14.23 -20.68 7.56
CA LEU A 209 -12.80 -20.43 7.48
C LEU A 209 -12.25 -19.80 8.77
N LYS A 210 -12.97 -18.81 9.33
CA LYS A 210 -12.61 -18.17 10.58
C LYS A 210 -12.57 -19.17 11.74
N ALA A 211 -13.58 -20.05 11.84
CA ALA A 211 -13.60 -21.09 12.86
C ALA A 211 -12.41 -22.05 12.73
N LEU A 212 -12.08 -22.48 11.52
CA LEU A 212 -10.97 -23.42 11.27
C LEU A 212 -9.62 -22.79 11.64
N VAL A 213 -9.36 -21.56 11.21
CA VAL A 213 -8.07 -20.91 11.50
C VAL A 213 -7.92 -20.59 12.98
N LEU A 214 -8.99 -20.16 13.65
CA LEU A 214 -8.98 -19.94 15.11
C LEU A 214 -8.78 -21.26 15.86
N TYR A 215 -9.44 -22.32 15.42
CA TYR A 215 -9.27 -23.65 16.01
C TYR A 215 -7.81 -24.11 15.91
N VAL A 216 -7.23 -24.09 14.71
CA VAL A 216 -5.85 -24.53 14.50
C VAL A 216 -4.87 -23.61 15.25
N SER A 217 -5.10 -22.31 15.28
CA SER A 217 -4.19 -21.37 15.95
C SER A 217 -4.18 -21.48 17.49
N VAL A 218 -5.18 -22.13 18.09
CA VAL A 218 -5.30 -22.31 19.54
C VAL A 218 -5.02 -23.73 19.99
N GLU A 219 -5.53 -24.73 19.23
CA GLU A 219 -5.48 -26.15 19.63
C GLU A 219 -4.25 -26.89 19.10
N PHE A 220 -3.52 -26.30 18.12
CA PHE A 220 -2.35 -26.93 17.53
C PHE A 220 -1.08 -26.17 17.92
N GLU A 221 0.00 -26.90 18.12
CA GLU A 221 1.29 -26.34 18.53
C GLU A 221 2.40 -26.71 17.52
N GLY A 222 3.47 -25.93 17.54
CA GLY A 222 4.68 -26.19 16.76
C GLY A 222 4.40 -26.25 15.27
N GLU A 223 4.85 -27.34 14.64
CA GLU A 223 4.74 -27.54 13.20
C GLU A 223 3.32 -27.83 12.71
N ASP A 224 2.42 -28.26 13.58
CA ASP A 224 1.02 -28.53 13.23
C ASP A 224 0.14 -27.27 13.28
N CYS A 225 0.58 -26.21 13.94
CA CYS A 225 -0.10 -24.93 13.94
C CYS A 225 0.14 -24.20 12.61
N ASN A 226 -0.47 -24.63 11.52
CA ASN A 226 -0.30 -24.06 10.19
C ASN A 226 -1.57 -24.15 9.34
N PHE A 227 -1.60 -23.40 8.22
CA PHE A 227 -2.80 -23.36 7.37
C PHE A 227 -3.04 -24.68 6.61
N GLY A 228 -2.01 -25.47 6.36
CA GLY A 228 -2.18 -26.80 5.77
C GLY A 228 -3.03 -27.71 6.65
N GLU A 229 -2.93 -27.63 7.97
CA GLU A 229 -3.78 -28.36 8.91
C GLU A 229 -5.22 -27.84 8.87
N ALA A 230 -5.45 -26.54 8.81
CA ALA A 230 -6.79 -25.98 8.61
C ALA A 230 -7.43 -26.50 7.30
N TYR A 231 -6.65 -26.58 6.23
CA TYR A 231 -7.11 -27.15 4.96
C TYR A 231 -7.43 -28.64 5.08
N LYS A 232 -6.63 -29.44 5.79
CA LYS A 232 -6.90 -30.86 6.02
C LYS A 232 -8.24 -31.08 6.71
N LEU A 233 -8.62 -30.23 7.66
CA LEU A 233 -9.90 -30.35 8.37
C LEU A 233 -11.10 -30.36 7.42
N ILE A 234 -11.08 -29.54 6.35
CA ILE A 234 -12.17 -29.48 5.37
C ILE A 234 -12.03 -30.50 4.22
N SER A 235 -10.81 -30.94 3.94
CA SER A 235 -10.56 -31.87 2.82
C SER A 235 -10.81 -33.34 3.16
N ILE A 236 -10.73 -33.71 4.44
CA ILE A 236 -10.87 -35.10 4.90
C ILE A 236 -12.05 -35.37 5.82
N ARG A 237 -12.77 -34.30 6.26
CA ARG A 237 -13.88 -34.42 7.21
C ARG A 237 -15.21 -34.00 6.59
N SER A 238 -16.24 -34.75 6.90
CA SER A 238 -17.63 -34.40 6.62
C SER A 238 -18.13 -33.31 7.57
N ALA A 239 -19.27 -32.70 7.25
CA ALA A 239 -19.94 -31.74 8.14
C ALA A 239 -20.23 -32.33 9.54
N ALA A 240 -20.63 -33.61 9.61
CA ALA A 240 -20.90 -34.27 10.88
C ALA A 240 -19.63 -34.51 11.72
N GLU A 241 -18.51 -34.81 11.10
CA GLU A 241 -17.21 -34.96 11.79
C GLU A 241 -16.69 -33.62 12.28
N LEU A 242 -16.91 -32.52 11.51
CA LEU A 242 -16.63 -31.16 11.98
C LEU A 242 -17.53 -30.80 13.17
N ASP A 243 -18.84 -31.14 13.13
CA ASP A 243 -19.75 -30.92 14.26
C ASP A 243 -19.26 -31.63 15.53
N ALA A 244 -18.80 -32.86 15.41
CA ALA A 244 -18.24 -33.60 16.54
C ALA A 244 -16.99 -32.91 17.11
N LEU A 245 -16.10 -32.45 16.23
CA LEU A 245 -14.87 -31.74 16.61
C LEU A 245 -15.16 -30.43 17.38
N PHE A 246 -16.05 -29.61 16.86
CA PHE A 246 -16.37 -28.30 17.46
C PHE A 246 -17.34 -28.40 18.65
N SER A 247 -18.08 -29.49 18.81
CA SER A 247 -19.03 -29.67 19.92
C SER A 247 -18.40 -29.83 21.28
N VAL A 248 -17.13 -30.21 21.35
CA VAL A 248 -16.38 -30.39 22.61
C VAL A 248 -15.71 -29.11 23.08
N LEU A 249 -15.73 -28.02 22.27
CA LEU A 249 -15.13 -26.75 22.63
C LEU A 249 -15.96 -26.02 23.67
N ASP A 250 -15.27 -25.37 24.61
CA ASP A 250 -15.91 -24.42 25.56
C ASP A 250 -16.51 -23.24 24.77
N TYR A 251 -17.62 -22.69 25.26
CA TYR A 251 -18.29 -21.55 24.62
C TYR A 251 -17.40 -20.27 24.55
N LYS A 252 -16.35 -20.19 25.38
CA LYS A 252 -15.36 -19.10 25.36
C LYS A 252 -14.25 -19.32 24.32
N HIS A 253 -14.17 -20.50 23.72
CA HIS A 253 -13.18 -20.75 22.68
C HIS A 253 -13.44 -19.87 21.47
N PRO A 254 -12.42 -19.15 20.92
CA PRO A 254 -12.64 -18.18 19.85
C PRO A 254 -13.26 -18.77 18.58
N ALA A 255 -13.02 -20.06 18.29
CA ALA A 255 -13.60 -20.77 17.16
C ALA A 255 -15.09 -21.15 17.35
N PHE A 256 -15.60 -21.11 18.58
CA PHE A 256 -16.95 -21.60 18.90
C PHE A 256 -18.05 -20.79 18.21
N ALA A 257 -18.00 -19.46 18.35
CA ALA A 257 -19.05 -18.58 17.83
C ALA A 257 -19.14 -18.63 16.29
N PRO A 258 -18.03 -18.45 15.52
CA PRO A 258 -18.10 -18.51 14.07
C PRO A 258 -18.50 -19.89 13.56
N TYR A 259 -18.09 -21.00 14.24
CA TYR A 259 -18.56 -22.34 13.87
C TYR A 259 -20.07 -22.51 14.07
N ASN A 260 -20.60 -22.03 15.18
CA ASN A 260 -22.05 -22.13 15.45
C ASN A 260 -22.89 -21.35 14.43
N ILE A 261 -22.41 -20.21 13.90
CA ILE A 261 -23.08 -19.50 12.81
C ILE A 261 -23.12 -20.38 11.56
N PHE A 262 -22.00 -21.00 11.16
CA PHE A 262 -21.95 -21.93 10.05
C PHE A 262 -22.89 -23.14 10.27
N LYS A 263 -22.93 -23.69 11.49
CA LYS A 263 -23.76 -24.86 11.86
C LYS A 263 -25.25 -24.62 11.73
N GLN A 264 -25.74 -23.37 11.76
CA GLN A 264 -27.17 -23.04 11.60
C GLN A 264 -27.67 -23.25 10.18
N ALA A 265 -26.77 -23.33 9.19
CA ALA A 265 -27.18 -23.62 7.82
C ALA A 265 -27.65 -25.08 7.65
N SER A 266 -28.54 -25.31 6.69
CA SER A 266 -28.99 -26.69 6.36
C SER A 266 -27.82 -27.54 5.86
N ASP A 267 -27.94 -28.86 5.98
CA ASP A 267 -26.85 -29.80 5.61
C ASP A 267 -26.41 -29.67 4.15
N ASN A 268 -27.35 -29.42 3.23
CA ASN A 268 -27.03 -29.19 1.82
C ASN A 268 -26.20 -27.91 1.62
N VAL A 269 -26.56 -26.83 2.32
CA VAL A 269 -25.83 -25.56 2.28
C VAL A 269 -24.44 -25.73 2.89
N ARG A 270 -24.35 -26.38 4.03
CA ARG A 270 -23.06 -26.66 4.72
C ARG A 270 -22.11 -27.46 3.85
N SER A 271 -22.62 -28.53 3.21
CA SER A 271 -21.83 -29.34 2.27
C SER A 271 -21.33 -28.50 1.07
N GLY A 272 -22.19 -27.62 0.54
CA GLY A 272 -21.79 -26.69 -0.53
C GLY A 272 -20.69 -25.72 -0.10
N ILE A 273 -20.77 -25.18 1.13
CA ILE A 273 -19.76 -24.29 1.70
C ILE A 273 -18.42 -25.01 1.86
N ILE A 274 -18.42 -26.22 2.40
CA ILE A 274 -17.21 -27.05 2.58
C ILE A 274 -16.53 -27.31 1.24
N ILE A 275 -17.30 -27.75 0.24
CA ILE A 275 -16.78 -28.04 -1.11
C ILE A 275 -16.23 -26.75 -1.75
N GLY A 276 -16.98 -25.66 -1.68
CA GLY A 276 -16.58 -24.36 -2.24
C GLY A 276 -15.31 -23.82 -1.59
N LEU A 277 -15.21 -23.90 -0.26
CA LEU A 277 -14.01 -23.48 0.46
C LEU A 277 -12.81 -24.39 0.16
N GLY A 278 -13.03 -25.72 0.08
CA GLY A 278 -11.99 -26.68 -0.32
C GLY A 278 -11.44 -26.39 -1.72
N ALA A 279 -12.30 -26.03 -2.67
CA ALA A 279 -11.88 -25.65 -4.02
C ALA A 279 -11.06 -24.35 -4.03
N ARG A 280 -11.47 -23.33 -3.25
CA ARG A 280 -10.72 -22.06 -3.11
C ARG A 280 -9.34 -22.24 -2.51
N LEU A 281 -9.20 -23.19 -1.59
CA LEU A 281 -7.97 -23.44 -0.85
C LEU A 281 -7.14 -24.61 -1.41
N GLN A 282 -7.49 -25.14 -2.59
CA GLN A 282 -6.80 -26.28 -3.22
C GLN A 282 -5.28 -26.06 -3.42
N VAL A 283 -4.84 -24.80 -3.45
CA VAL A 283 -3.42 -24.41 -3.53
C VAL A 283 -2.59 -25.06 -2.41
N PHE A 284 -3.18 -25.32 -1.24
CA PHE A 284 -2.53 -26.02 -0.12
C PHE A 284 -2.42 -27.55 -0.30
N GLN A 285 -2.85 -28.09 -1.43
CA GLN A 285 -2.46 -29.45 -1.84
C GLN A 285 -0.99 -29.48 -2.27
N ASN A 286 -0.44 -28.33 -2.71
CA ASN A 286 0.96 -28.23 -3.07
C ASN A 286 1.84 -28.27 -1.80
N GLU A 287 2.75 -29.25 -1.75
CA GLU A 287 3.64 -29.47 -0.61
C GLU A 287 4.61 -28.30 -0.39
N MET A 288 5.11 -27.68 -1.47
CA MET A 288 6.03 -26.54 -1.36
C MET A 288 5.35 -25.35 -0.70
N ILE A 289 4.08 -25.07 -1.03
CA ILE A 289 3.31 -23.99 -0.41
C ILE A 289 3.05 -24.29 1.06
N ARG A 290 2.72 -25.55 1.41
CA ARG A 290 2.61 -25.92 2.83
C ARG A 290 3.91 -25.69 3.58
N ASN A 291 5.05 -26.03 2.99
CA ASN A 291 6.35 -25.87 3.64
C ASN A 291 6.69 -24.40 3.93
N ILE A 292 6.50 -23.47 2.97
CA ILE A 292 6.79 -22.05 3.19
C ILE A 292 5.77 -21.35 4.11
N THR A 293 4.64 -21.99 4.40
CA THR A 293 3.62 -21.48 5.32
C THR A 293 3.57 -22.23 6.66
N LYS A 294 4.47 -23.18 6.87
CA LYS A 294 4.51 -24.03 8.07
C LYS A 294 5.39 -23.46 9.19
N TYR A 295 6.54 -22.87 8.82
CA TYR A 295 7.50 -22.33 9.76
C TYR A 295 7.45 -20.79 9.80
N ASN A 296 8.06 -20.19 10.81
CA ASN A 296 8.04 -18.74 10.99
C ASN A 296 9.47 -18.16 11.01
N GLU A 297 10.17 -18.27 9.86
CA GLU A 297 11.51 -17.73 9.67
C GLU A 297 11.46 -16.21 9.42
N ILE A 298 10.33 -15.69 8.94
CA ILE A 298 10.06 -14.26 8.78
C ILE A 298 9.20 -13.79 9.94
N ASN A 299 9.76 -12.98 10.83
CA ASN A 299 9.00 -12.30 11.87
C ASN A 299 8.67 -10.87 11.42
N LEU A 300 7.40 -10.61 11.15
CA LEU A 300 6.93 -9.33 10.58
C LEU A 300 7.24 -8.12 11.47
N VAL A 301 7.29 -8.31 12.79
CA VAL A 301 7.54 -7.23 13.76
C VAL A 301 9.00 -6.82 13.83
N GLU A 302 9.93 -7.72 13.49
CA GLU A 302 11.37 -7.42 13.55
C GLU A 302 11.77 -6.25 12.65
N ALA A 303 11.08 -6.06 11.51
CA ALA A 303 11.32 -4.90 10.64
C ALA A 303 11.13 -3.54 11.36
N GLY A 304 10.30 -3.49 12.40
CA GLY A 304 10.11 -2.29 13.23
C GLY A 304 11.13 -2.14 14.36
N LYS A 305 11.93 -3.18 14.65
CA LYS A 305 12.88 -3.21 15.77
C LYS A 305 14.32 -3.05 15.34
N LYS A 306 14.69 -3.66 14.21
CA LYS A 306 16.04 -3.67 13.64
C LYS A 306 15.99 -3.51 12.13
N LYS A 307 17.15 -3.30 11.51
CA LYS A 307 17.25 -3.18 10.05
C LYS A 307 16.94 -4.51 9.38
N CYS A 308 15.77 -4.59 8.73
CA CYS A 308 15.33 -5.75 7.95
C CYS A 308 15.00 -5.33 6.51
N ALA A 309 15.18 -6.25 5.59
CA ALA A 309 14.73 -6.12 4.20
C ALA A 309 13.99 -7.39 3.81
N TYR A 310 12.67 -7.29 3.68
CA TYR A 310 11.81 -8.41 3.30
C TYR A 310 11.37 -8.24 1.85
N PHE A 311 11.65 -9.24 1.03
CA PHE A 311 11.22 -9.31 -0.36
C PHE A 311 10.08 -10.30 -0.50
N CYS A 312 8.95 -9.85 -1.03
CA CYS A 312 7.84 -10.70 -1.41
C CYS A 312 7.85 -10.83 -2.94
N ILE A 313 8.29 -12.00 -3.42
CA ILE A 313 8.37 -12.29 -4.85
C ILE A 313 7.05 -12.89 -5.30
N THR A 314 6.36 -12.20 -6.21
CA THR A 314 5.06 -12.59 -6.78
C THR A 314 5.19 -12.86 -8.27
N SER A 315 4.22 -13.55 -8.86
CA SER A 315 4.19 -13.75 -10.31
C SER A 315 3.53 -12.54 -10.99
N ASP A 316 4.05 -12.17 -12.17
CA ASP A 316 3.41 -11.21 -13.08
C ASP A 316 2.44 -11.87 -14.09
N GLN A 317 2.37 -13.23 -14.10
CA GLN A 317 1.61 -14.02 -15.05
C GLN A 317 0.52 -14.89 -14.41
N ASP A 318 0.67 -15.23 -13.14
CA ASP A 318 -0.21 -16.16 -12.43
C ASP A 318 -0.62 -15.61 -11.07
N SER A 319 -1.92 -15.40 -10.90
CA SER A 319 -2.53 -14.86 -9.68
C SER A 319 -2.85 -15.89 -8.60
N THR A 320 -2.48 -17.17 -8.80
CA THR A 320 -2.83 -18.28 -7.89
C THR A 320 -2.40 -18.01 -6.45
N PHE A 321 -1.28 -17.33 -6.25
CA PHE A 321 -0.69 -17.05 -4.93
C PHE A 321 -0.84 -15.60 -4.46
N ASP A 322 -1.55 -14.73 -5.21
CA ASP A 322 -1.70 -13.32 -4.85
C ASP A 322 -2.32 -13.13 -3.47
N PHE A 323 -3.22 -14.04 -3.06
CA PHE A 323 -3.80 -13.97 -1.72
C PHE A 323 -2.77 -14.14 -0.60
N LEU A 324 -1.71 -14.95 -0.80
CA LEU A 324 -0.60 -15.09 0.17
C LEU A 324 0.22 -13.81 0.27
N ALA A 325 0.50 -13.16 -0.86
CA ALA A 325 1.15 -11.85 -0.87
C ALA A 325 0.27 -10.81 -0.16
N SER A 326 -1.03 -10.77 -0.48
CA SER A 326 -1.99 -9.87 0.17
C SER A 326 -2.08 -10.11 1.68
N LEU A 327 -2.04 -11.38 2.13
CA LEU A 327 -1.95 -11.74 3.56
C LEU A 327 -0.67 -11.22 4.18
N PHE A 328 0.48 -11.46 3.57
CA PHE A 328 1.78 -11.04 4.06
C PHE A 328 1.83 -9.53 4.31
N PHE A 329 1.38 -8.72 3.35
CA PHE A 329 1.31 -7.27 3.51
C PHE A 329 0.25 -6.83 4.51
N SER A 330 -0.94 -7.45 4.50
CA SER A 330 -2.01 -7.11 5.45
C SER A 330 -1.60 -7.34 6.90
N PHE A 331 -0.96 -8.49 7.15
CA PHE A 331 -0.45 -8.84 8.47
C PHE A 331 0.73 -7.95 8.88
N SER A 332 1.65 -7.65 7.95
CA SER A 332 2.76 -6.73 8.19
C SER A 332 2.25 -5.37 8.66
N PHE A 333 1.26 -4.78 8.00
CA PHE A 333 0.67 -3.52 8.42
C PHE A 333 0.05 -3.60 9.83
N ILE A 334 -0.75 -4.61 10.11
CA ILE A 334 -1.43 -4.74 11.40
C ILE A 334 -0.42 -4.98 12.52
N ARG A 335 0.52 -5.89 12.32
CA ARG A 335 1.52 -6.26 13.34
C ARG A 335 2.45 -5.09 13.66
N LEU A 336 2.94 -4.36 12.64
CA LEU A 336 3.79 -3.19 12.84
C LEU A 336 3.05 -2.03 13.51
N VAL A 337 1.81 -1.76 13.11
CA VAL A 337 0.98 -0.72 13.74
C VAL A 337 0.73 -1.05 15.20
N ARG A 338 0.31 -2.29 15.52
CA ARG A 338 0.11 -2.72 16.90
C ARG A 338 1.40 -2.66 17.74
N PHE A 339 2.52 -3.03 17.14
CA PHE A 339 3.81 -2.94 17.81
C PHE A 339 4.18 -1.48 18.10
N ALA A 340 4.00 -0.57 17.15
CA ALA A 340 4.24 0.86 17.35
C ALA A 340 3.34 1.43 18.47
N ASP A 341 2.04 1.09 18.46
CA ASP A 341 1.08 1.59 19.44
C ASP A 341 1.35 1.07 20.86
N ASN A 342 1.81 -0.18 21.00
CA ASN A 342 1.99 -0.81 22.31
C ASN A 342 3.40 -0.63 22.88
N TYR A 343 4.43 -0.56 22.03
CA TYR A 343 5.84 -0.62 22.44
C TYR A 343 6.70 0.49 21.84
N GLY A 344 6.16 1.28 20.91
CA GLY A 344 6.90 2.36 20.25
C GLY A 344 7.02 3.61 21.11
N GLU A 345 8.14 4.30 21.02
CA GLU A 345 8.32 5.61 21.65
C GLU A 345 7.43 6.65 20.96
N ASN A 346 6.52 7.26 21.70
CA ASN A 346 5.48 8.16 21.17
C ASN A 346 4.63 7.53 20.06
N GLY A 347 4.39 6.21 20.11
CA GLY A 347 3.61 5.48 19.13
C GLY A 347 4.33 5.27 17.80
N LYS A 348 5.67 5.42 17.73
CA LYS A 348 6.48 5.23 16.55
C LYS A 348 7.35 3.99 16.64
N LEU A 349 7.56 3.33 15.52
CA LEU A 349 8.52 2.23 15.43
C LEU A 349 9.95 2.72 15.74
N PRO A 350 10.74 1.94 16.49
CA PRO A 350 12.16 2.21 16.72
C PRO A 350 12.96 2.34 15.41
N VAL A 351 12.69 1.49 14.45
CA VAL A 351 13.21 1.57 13.08
C VAL A 351 12.05 1.86 12.13
N PRO A 352 12.07 2.98 11.37
CA PRO A 352 11.05 3.26 10.38
C PRO A 352 10.99 2.16 9.32
N VAL A 353 9.78 1.81 8.87
CA VAL A 353 9.56 0.77 7.86
C VAL A 353 9.00 1.39 6.58
N ASN A 354 9.61 1.06 5.46
CA ASN A 354 9.19 1.52 4.14
C ASN A 354 8.62 0.34 3.34
N PHE A 355 7.34 0.41 3.02
CA PHE A 355 6.71 -0.48 2.06
C PHE A 355 6.94 0.05 0.64
N VAL A 356 7.61 -0.72 -0.19
CA VAL A 356 7.88 -0.40 -1.59
C VAL A 356 7.09 -1.38 -2.45
N LEU A 357 5.91 -0.96 -2.87
CA LEU A 357 4.93 -1.80 -3.54
C LEU A 357 5.05 -1.60 -5.05
N ASP A 358 6.06 -2.26 -5.65
CA ASP A 358 6.25 -2.26 -7.12
C ASP A 358 5.23 -3.18 -7.78
N GLU A 359 4.70 -2.78 -8.92
CA GLU A 359 3.60 -3.44 -9.62
C GLU A 359 2.41 -3.72 -8.67
N PHE A 360 2.01 -2.70 -7.89
CA PHE A 360 0.98 -2.80 -6.84
C PHE A 360 -0.32 -3.52 -7.25
N PRO A 361 -0.84 -3.40 -8.48
CA PRO A 361 -2.02 -4.16 -8.91
C PRO A 361 -1.86 -5.68 -8.83
N ASN A 362 -0.63 -6.19 -8.85
CA ASN A 362 -0.32 -7.63 -8.88
C ASN A 362 -0.23 -8.27 -7.49
N ILE A 363 -0.44 -7.51 -6.41
CA ILE A 363 -0.35 -8.06 -5.03
C ILE A 363 -1.66 -8.71 -4.59
N GLY A 364 -2.72 -8.57 -5.37
CA GLY A 364 -4.08 -8.88 -4.93
C GLY A 364 -4.67 -7.77 -4.02
N ALA A 365 -5.90 -7.94 -3.59
CA ALA A 365 -6.62 -6.94 -2.83
C ALA A 365 -6.20 -6.94 -1.35
N ILE A 366 -5.59 -5.86 -0.88
CA ILE A 366 -5.33 -5.61 0.54
C ILE A 366 -6.58 -4.93 1.13
N PRO A 367 -7.34 -5.59 2.03
CA PRO A 367 -8.52 -4.98 2.64
C PRO A 367 -8.20 -3.68 3.36
N ASP A 368 -9.10 -2.70 3.26
CA ASP A 368 -8.98 -1.39 3.92
C ASP A 368 -7.67 -0.63 3.65
N PHE A 369 -7.03 -0.86 2.50
CA PHE A 369 -5.73 -0.25 2.17
C PHE A 369 -5.76 1.29 2.28
N LYS A 370 -6.87 1.93 1.88
CA LYS A 370 -7.07 3.37 2.03
C LYS A 370 -6.97 3.84 3.49
N LYS A 371 -7.54 3.08 4.43
CA LYS A 371 -7.44 3.38 5.87
C LYS A 371 -6.01 3.14 6.37
N LYS A 372 -5.37 2.06 5.92
CA LYS A 372 -3.98 1.73 6.29
C LYS A 372 -3.05 2.87 5.91
N ILE A 373 -3.07 3.35 4.66
CA ILE A 373 -2.24 4.48 4.21
C ILE A 373 -2.44 5.74 5.06
N SER A 374 -3.68 6.04 5.45
CA SER A 374 -3.97 7.25 6.21
C SER A 374 -3.45 7.23 7.65
N THR A 375 -3.23 6.06 8.22
CA THR A 375 -2.89 5.87 9.65
C THR A 375 -1.43 5.55 9.91
N THR A 376 -0.66 5.15 8.90
CA THR A 376 0.72 4.65 9.04
C THR A 376 1.75 5.74 9.32
N ARG A 377 1.53 6.97 8.82
CA ARG A 377 2.48 8.09 8.95
C ARG A 377 2.92 8.35 10.40
N SER A 378 1.97 8.40 11.34
CA SER A 378 2.26 8.68 12.75
C SER A 378 3.12 7.60 13.42
N ARG A 379 3.22 6.43 12.82
CA ARG A 379 3.91 5.24 13.34
C ARG A 379 5.28 5.00 12.70
N ALA A 380 5.78 5.94 11.92
CA ALA A 380 7.01 5.82 11.14
C ALA A 380 6.95 4.68 10.09
N ILE A 381 5.79 4.46 9.49
CA ILE A 381 5.58 3.55 8.38
C ILE A 381 5.25 4.37 7.15
N ASN A 382 6.07 4.23 6.10
CA ASN A 382 5.91 4.92 4.83
C ASN A 382 5.55 3.93 3.72
N ILE A 383 4.79 4.38 2.73
CA ILE A 383 4.30 3.51 1.66
C ILE A 383 4.60 4.18 0.31
N SER A 384 5.33 3.47 -0.55
CA SER A 384 5.50 3.84 -1.96
C SER A 384 4.70 2.88 -2.82
N VAL A 385 3.76 3.39 -3.61
CA VAL A 385 2.94 2.64 -4.57
C VAL A 385 3.44 2.95 -5.97
N ILE A 386 3.77 1.92 -6.76
CA ILE A 386 4.41 2.08 -8.08
C ILE A 386 3.61 1.33 -9.14
#